data_4b5d5ef7eba231440428f76f6c32b2e8
#
_entry.id   4b5d5ef7eba231440428f76f6c32b2e8
#
_cell.length_a   1.000
_cell.length_b   1.000
_cell.length_c   1.000
_cell.angle_alpha   90.00
_cell.angle_beta   90.00
_cell.angle_gamma   90.00
#
_symmetry.space_group_name_H-M   'P 1'
#
loop_
_entity.id
_entity.type
_entity.pdbx_description
1 polymer ?
#
loop_
_entity_poly.entity_id
_entity_poly.type
_entity_poly.pdbx_seq_one_letter_code
_entity_poly.pdbx_strand_id
1 'polypeptide(L)' 'MKTKLCAHCQQEATTLYRIQTQAGGKGWFFVCESCCIKAKSQPGYRYGGTWQGYRH' A
#
# COMPACT_ATOMS: atom_id res chain seq x y z
N MET A 1 -19.18 0.37 1.01
CA MET A 1 -17.74 0.65 0.95
C MET A 1 -17.04 -0.40 0.12
N LYS A 2 -15.99 0.00 -0.57
CA LYS A 2 -15.18 -0.92 -1.35
C LYS A 2 -13.95 -1.30 -0.58
N THR A 3 -13.48 -2.52 -0.80
CA THR A 3 -12.24 -3.00 -0.20
C THR A 3 -11.32 -3.51 -1.29
N LYS A 4 -10.04 -3.53 -0.99
CA LYS A 4 -9.02 -4.14 -1.84
C LYS A 4 -8.10 -4.97 -0.98
N LEU A 5 -7.43 -5.90 -1.62
CA LEU A 5 -6.45 -6.74 -0.92
C LEU A 5 -5.11 -6.02 -0.85
N CYS A 6 -4.49 -6.08 0.33
CA CYS A 6 -3.14 -5.61 0.49
C CYS A 6 -2.21 -6.45 -0.38
N ALA A 7 -1.28 -5.79 -1.07
CA ALA A 7 -0.36 -6.49 -1.96
C ALA A 7 0.61 -7.40 -1.20
N HIS A 8 0.80 -7.16 0.08
CA HIS A 8 1.75 -7.94 0.88
C HIS A 8 1.09 -9.03 1.71
N CYS A 9 0.10 -8.67 2.53
CA CYS A 9 -0.52 -9.64 3.42
C CYS A 9 -1.85 -10.16 2.89
N GLN A 10 -2.36 -9.57 1.84
CA GLN A 10 -3.59 -9.99 1.15
C GLN A 10 -4.82 -9.96 2.04
N GLN A 11 -4.85 -9.07 3.00
CA GLN A 11 -6.02 -8.84 3.81
C GLN A 11 -6.83 -7.69 3.23
N GLU A 12 -8.15 -7.82 3.31
CA GLU A 12 -9.02 -6.77 2.82
C GLU A 12 -8.92 -5.53 3.69
N ALA A 13 -8.93 -4.38 3.06
CA ALA A 13 -8.90 -3.11 3.77
C ALA A 13 -9.66 -2.06 3.00
N THR A 14 -10.29 -1.14 3.73
CA THR A 14 -10.97 0.00 3.11
C THR A 14 -10.02 1.15 2.84
N THR A 15 -8.85 1.13 3.48
CA THR A 15 -7.81 2.13 3.29
C THR A 15 -6.51 1.44 2.97
N LEU A 16 -5.90 1.81 1.87
CA LEU A 16 -4.61 1.28 1.46
C LEU A 16 -3.71 2.43 1.08
N TYR A 17 -2.41 2.22 1.22
CA TYR A 17 -1.42 3.24 0.90
C TYR A 17 -0.68 2.83 -0.36
N ARG A 18 -0.63 3.75 -1.32
CA ARG A 18 0.11 3.50 -2.56
C ARG A 18 1.57 3.80 -2.31
N ILE A 19 2.38 2.79 -2.40
CA ILE A 19 3.81 2.93 -2.13
C ILE A 19 4.61 2.26 -3.23
N GLN A 20 5.90 2.57 -3.24
CA GLN A 20 6.87 1.97 -4.14
C GLN A 20 8.12 1.67 -3.33
N THR A 21 8.68 0.49 -3.55
CA THR A 21 9.94 0.11 -2.91
C THR A 21 10.85 -0.50 -3.96
N GLN A 22 12.15 -0.54 -3.67
CA GLN A 22 13.10 -1.14 -4.57
C GLN A 22 12.81 -2.63 -4.79
N ALA A 23 12.44 -3.32 -3.73
CA ALA A 23 12.13 -4.75 -3.80
C ALA A 23 10.89 -5.02 -4.64
N GLY A 24 9.95 -4.08 -4.68
CA GLY A 24 8.72 -4.23 -5.45
C GLY A 24 8.84 -3.82 -6.90
N GLY A 25 10.02 -3.40 -7.34
CA GLY A 25 10.22 -2.98 -8.71
C GLY A 25 9.78 -1.54 -8.96
N LYS A 26 9.55 -1.21 -10.22
CA LYS A 26 9.23 0.17 -10.59
C LYS A 26 7.75 0.52 -10.45
N GLY A 27 6.89 -0.46 -10.23
CA GLY A 27 5.46 -0.22 -10.13
C GLY A 27 5.03 0.21 -8.74
N TRP A 28 3.90 0.90 -8.70
CA TRP A 28 3.25 1.24 -7.44
C TRP A 28 2.34 0.09 -7.02
N PHE A 29 2.20 -0.08 -5.71
CA PHE A 29 1.29 -1.10 -5.21
C PHE A 29 0.63 -0.60 -3.93
N PHE A 30 -0.51 -1.21 -3.60
CA PHE A 30 -1.32 -0.81 -2.45
C PHE A 30 -1.12 -1.78 -1.30
N VAL A 31 -0.85 -1.23 -0.11
CA VAL A 31 -0.65 -2.04 1.09
C VAL A 31 -1.45 -1.45 2.23
N CYS A 32 -1.76 -2.28 3.22
CA CYS A 32 -2.45 -1.81 4.41
C CYS A 32 -1.50 -1.03 5.30
N GLU A 33 -2.05 -0.41 6.34
CA GLU A 33 -1.25 0.44 7.22
C GLU A 33 -0.05 -0.31 7.82
N SER A 34 -0.28 -1.51 8.32
CA SER A 34 0.80 -2.29 8.92
C SER A 34 1.93 -2.55 7.93
N CYS A 35 1.57 -2.95 6.71
CA CYS A 35 2.58 -3.21 5.69
C CYS A 35 3.27 -1.93 5.25
N CYS A 36 2.54 -0.82 5.22
CA CYS A 36 3.11 0.47 4.88
C CYS A 36 4.17 0.88 5.90
N ILE A 37 3.86 0.70 7.19
CA ILE A 37 4.81 1.03 8.25
C ILE A 37 6.07 0.18 8.12
N LYS A 38 5.91 -1.11 7.83
CA LYS A 38 7.05 -1.99 7.63
C LYS A 38 7.86 -1.59 6.41
N ALA A 39 7.20 -1.14 5.36
CA ALA A 39 7.87 -0.77 4.13
C ALA A 39 8.67 0.52 4.26
N LYS A 40 8.35 1.35 5.24
CA LYS A 40 9.08 2.62 5.42
C LYS A 40 10.56 2.42 5.65
N SER A 41 10.96 1.27 6.18
CA SER A 41 12.36 0.97 6.42
C SER A 41 13.04 0.32 5.22
N GLN A 42 12.29 0.05 4.14
CA GLN A 42 12.84 -0.58 2.95
C GLN A 42 13.57 0.42 2.07
N PRO A 43 14.65 -0.03 1.39
CA PRO A 43 15.32 0.83 0.43
C PRO A 43 14.36 1.22 -0.70
N GLY A 44 14.47 2.47 -1.14
CA GLY A 44 13.65 2.94 -2.25
C GLY A 44 12.20 3.20 -1.91
N TYR A 45 11.85 3.25 -0.63
CA TYR A 45 10.48 3.51 -0.21
C TYR A 45 10.03 4.89 -0.70
N ARG A 46 8.83 4.92 -1.30
CA ARG A 46 8.17 6.15 -1.71
C ARG A 46 6.69 6.04 -1.41
N TYR A 47 6.10 7.15 -1.03
CA TYR A 47 4.68 7.22 -0.77
C TYR A 47 4.01 8.00 -1.89
N GLY A 48 2.97 7.42 -2.48
CA GLY A 48 2.30 8.02 -3.63
C GLY A 48 0.84 8.38 -3.42
N GLY A 49 0.34 8.23 -2.19
CA GLY A 49 -1.04 8.60 -1.90
C GLY A 49 -1.78 7.50 -1.16
N THR A 50 -3.01 7.78 -0.78
CA THR A 50 -3.85 6.86 -0.03
C THR A 50 -5.12 6.56 -0.82
N TRP A 51 -5.43 5.28 -0.94
CA TRP A 51 -6.69 4.85 -1.53
C TRP A 51 -7.69 4.57 -0.42
N GLN A 52 -8.90 5.11 -0.58
CA GLN A 52 -9.95 4.92 0.40
C GLN A 52 -11.22 4.44 -0.30
N GLY A 53 -11.72 3.29 0.13
CA GLY A 53 -12.89 2.67 -0.51
C GLY A 53 -14.20 3.42 -0.29
N TYR A 54 -14.24 4.31 0.69
CA TYR A 54 -15.42 5.10 0.99
C TYR A 54 -15.36 6.50 0.37
N ARG A 55 -14.34 6.78 -0.42
CA ARG A 55 -14.18 8.05 -1.12
C ARG A 55 -13.96 7.78 -2.60
N HIS A 56 -14.51 8.64 -3.41
CA HIS A 56 -14.29 8.61 -4.86
C HIS A 56 -14.67 9.93 -5.49
#